data_84fa238f67ff08a129ca6d7c2f5681d5
#
_entry.id   84fa238f67ff08a129ca6d7c2f5681d5
#
_cell.length_a   1.000
_cell.length_b   1.000
_cell.length_c   1.000
_cell.angle_alpha   90.00
_cell.angle_beta   90.00
_cell.angle_gamma   90.00
#
_symmetry.space_group_name_H-M   'P 1'
#
loop_
_entity.id
_entity.type
_entity.pdbx_description
1 polymer ?
#
loop_
_entity_poly.entity_id
_entity_poly.type
_entity_poly.pdbx_seq_one_letter_code
_entity_poly.pdbx_strand_id
1 'polypeptide(L)'
;VMKIETRLATSARSMVELRDPHANYNKKTMEEMKKEYAPFAWDVFFSTLGLNDLAEVNVGQPNSIKEVNDIVNNVALEDQKAYLQWNLINNAAGCLSDDFVAQDFEFYGKVMSGKQEMKPRWKRAVSTVDGSLGEAVGQMYVEKYFPAAAKERMVGLVKNLQTSLGERIKNLAWMSDATKEKALEKLATFHVKIGYPDKWKDYSSLEIKDDSYWANIERANQWEHAEMIAKAGKPVDKDEWLMTPQTVNAYYNPTTNEICFPAGILQYPFFDMNADDAFNYGAIGVVIGHEMTHGFDDQGRQYDKDGNLKDWWTEEDAKNFEERAQVMVNFFDSIE
;
A
#
# COMPACT_ATOMS: atom_id res chain seq x y z
N VAL A 1 -0.38 -23.37 18.02
CA VAL A 1 -0.63 -22.39 16.97
C VAL A 1 -1.63 -21.34 17.48
N MET A 2 -2.93 -21.68 17.68
CA MET A 2 -3.99 -20.71 18.03
C MET A 2 -3.67 -19.80 19.23
N LYS A 3 -2.98 -20.30 20.26
CA LYS A 3 -2.58 -19.47 21.42
C LYS A 3 -1.63 -18.33 20.99
N ILE A 4 -0.69 -18.60 20.10
CA ILE A 4 0.25 -17.59 19.58
C ILE A 4 -0.51 -16.60 18.69
N GLU A 5 -1.33 -17.09 17.76
CA GLU A 5 -2.17 -16.23 16.89
C GLU A 5 -3.06 -15.27 17.71
N THR A 6 -3.73 -15.79 18.74
CA THR A 6 -4.59 -14.97 19.62
C THR A 6 -3.79 -13.89 20.33
N ARG A 7 -2.60 -14.21 20.84
CA ARG A 7 -1.71 -13.25 21.51
C ARG A 7 -1.26 -12.15 20.55
N LEU A 8 -0.82 -12.51 19.36
CA LEU A 8 -0.40 -11.56 18.32
C LEU A 8 -1.57 -10.65 17.90
N ALA A 9 -2.74 -11.24 17.63
CA ALA A 9 -3.93 -10.46 17.28
C ALA A 9 -4.38 -9.51 18.40
N THR A 10 -4.30 -9.94 19.67
CA THR A 10 -4.66 -9.10 20.82
C THR A 10 -3.70 -7.93 21.01
N SER A 11 -2.42 -8.10 20.66
CA SER A 11 -1.40 -7.04 20.77
C SER A 11 -1.42 -6.04 19.62
N ALA A 12 -2.02 -6.41 18.49
CA ALA A 12 -2.14 -5.56 17.31
C ALA A 12 -3.21 -4.48 17.53
N ARG A 13 -2.97 -3.30 16.97
CA ARG A 13 -3.98 -2.25 16.90
C ARG A 13 -5.07 -2.62 15.90
N SER A 14 -6.31 -2.18 16.17
CA SER A 14 -7.42 -2.29 15.23
C SER A 14 -7.12 -1.55 13.93
N MET A 15 -7.85 -1.89 12.87
CA MET A 15 -7.71 -1.21 11.57
C MET A 15 -7.98 0.29 11.66
N VAL A 16 -8.88 0.72 12.55
CA VAL A 16 -9.16 2.15 12.80
C VAL A 16 -7.98 2.83 13.47
N GLU A 17 -7.41 2.23 14.52
CA GLU A 17 -6.24 2.77 15.22
C GLU A 17 -4.98 2.81 14.35
N LEU A 18 -4.84 1.89 13.38
CA LEU A 18 -3.74 1.89 12.42
C LEU A 18 -3.82 3.05 11.41
N ARG A 19 -4.96 3.75 11.33
CA ARG A 19 -5.08 4.96 10.51
C ARG A 19 -4.38 6.17 11.11
N ASP A 20 -4.03 6.17 12.40
CA ASP A 20 -3.30 7.27 13.02
C ASP A 20 -1.80 7.23 12.64
N PRO A 21 -1.32 8.13 11.76
CA PRO A 21 0.06 8.13 11.32
C PRO A 21 1.04 8.52 12.42
N HIS A 22 0.63 9.32 13.41
CA HIS A 22 1.47 9.68 14.56
C HIS A 22 1.67 8.49 15.49
N ALA A 23 0.61 7.71 15.76
CA ALA A 23 0.73 6.47 16.52
C ALA A 23 1.62 5.42 15.82
N ASN A 24 1.69 5.44 14.48
CA ASN A 24 2.53 4.55 13.68
C ASN A 24 3.99 5.05 13.56
N TYR A 25 4.29 6.29 13.95
CA TYR A 25 5.61 6.88 13.81
C TYR A 25 6.37 6.86 15.15
N ASN A 26 7.11 5.77 15.37
CA ASN A 26 7.93 5.55 16.58
C ASN A 26 9.39 5.36 16.17
N LYS A 27 10.01 6.41 15.66
CA LYS A 27 11.40 6.42 15.23
C LYS A 27 12.32 6.23 16.42
N LYS A 28 13.27 5.31 16.31
CA LYS A 28 14.24 4.96 17.34
C LYS A 28 15.61 4.73 16.72
N THR A 29 16.66 5.09 17.47
CA THR A 29 18.00 4.61 17.16
C THR A 29 18.06 3.09 17.33
N MET A 30 19.01 2.44 16.68
CA MET A 30 19.22 1.00 16.84
C MET A 30 19.54 0.62 18.29
N GLU A 31 20.24 1.47 19.03
CA GLU A 31 20.56 1.27 20.45
C GLU A 31 19.29 1.31 21.31
N GLU A 32 18.45 2.33 21.14
CA GLU A 32 17.16 2.45 21.84
C GLU A 32 16.24 1.27 21.54
N MET A 33 16.14 0.89 20.26
CA MET A 33 15.33 -0.23 19.81
C MET A 33 15.77 -1.55 20.47
N LYS A 34 17.05 -1.87 20.43
CA LYS A 34 17.61 -3.08 21.06
C LYS A 34 17.41 -3.11 22.58
N LYS A 35 17.55 -1.95 23.25
CA LYS A 35 17.33 -1.81 24.69
C LYS A 35 15.86 -1.98 25.06
N GLU A 36 14.95 -1.32 24.35
CA GLU A 36 13.52 -1.32 24.67
C GLU A 36 12.86 -2.69 24.42
N TYR A 37 13.33 -3.38 23.39
CA TYR A 37 12.77 -4.69 22.98
C TYR A 37 13.73 -5.86 23.30
N ALA A 38 14.57 -5.71 24.33
CA ALA A 38 15.35 -6.83 24.85
C ALA A 38 14.42 -7.89 25.49
N PRO A 39 14.86 -9.18 25.53
CA PRO A 39 16.17 -9.73 25.15
C PRO A 39 16.21 -10.35 23.74
N PHE A 40 15.35 -9.97 22.81
CA PHE A 40 15.37 -10.53 21.44
C PHE A 40 16.75 -10.29 20.77
N ALA A 41 17.20 -11.25 19.98
CA ALA A 41 18.52 -11.22 19.32
C ALA A 41 18.52 -10.29 18.09
N TRP A 42 18.29 -9.01 18.26
CA TRP A 42 18.18 -8.02 17.19
C TRP A 42 19.41 -7.92 16.31
N ASP A 43 20.62 -8.11 16.87
CA ASP A 43 21.86 -8.11 16.08
C ASP A 43 21.88 -9.25 15.07
N VAL A 44 21.43 -10.45 15.49
CA VAL A 44 21.30 -11.59 14.59
C VAL A 44 20.24 -11.32 13.53
N PHE A 45 19.11 -10.77 13.92
CA PHE A 45 18.01 -10.43 12.99
C PHE A 45 18.50 -9.48 11.89
N PHE A 46 19.03 -8.32 12.25
CA PHE A 46 19.48 -7.33 11.27
C PHE A 46 20.68 -7.81 10.44
N SER A 47 21.62 -8.54 11.04
CA SER A 47 22.75 -9.10 10.28
C SER A 47 22.30 -10.14 9.26
N THR A 48 21.32 -10.96 9.59
CA THR A 48 20.73 -11.95 8.66
C THR A 48 20.07 -11.28 7.47
N LEU A 49 19.48 -10.10 7.67
CA LEU A 49 18.88 -9.29 6.62
C LEU A 49 19.90 -8.45 5.83
N GLY A 50 21.19 -8.44 6.23
CA GLY A 50 22.20 -7.58 5.61
C GLY A 50 22.09 -6.10 6.00
N LEU A 51 21.39 -5.78 7.10
CA LEU A 51 21.09 -4.43 7.56
C LEU A 51 21.96 -4.01 8.76
N ASN A 52 23.26 -4.26 8.69
CA ASN A 52 24.19 -4.01 9.80
C ASN A 52 24.42 -2.52 10.10
N ASP A 53 24.26 -1.66 9.09
CA ASP A 53 24.63 -0.24 9.16
C ASP A 53 23.43 0.70 9.34
N LEU A 54 22.28 0.16 9.72
CA LEU A 54 21.10 1.00 10.00
C LEU A 54 21.32 1.82 11.27
N ALA A 55 21.19 3.15 11.17
CA ALA A 55 21.27 4.05 12.32
C ALA A 55 19.95 4.08 13.09
N GLU A 56 18.83 4.02 12.40
CA GLU A 56 17.50 4.26 12.94
C GLU A 56 16.46 3.34 12.27
N VAL A 57 15.39 3.04 13.02
CA VAL A 57 14.23 2.29 12.54
C VAL A 57 12.94 2.95 13.01
N ASN A 58 11.87 2.77 12.24
CA ASN A 58 10.52 3.09 12.71
C ASN A 58 9.82 1.82 13.19
N VAL A 59 9.35 1.83 14.45
CA VAL A 59 8.58 0.73 15.04
C VAL A 59 7.10 1.05 14.93
N GLY A 60 6.43 0.59 13.88
CA GLY A 60 5.04 0.92 13.60
C GLY A 60 4.05 0.48 14.68
N GLN A 61 4.25 -0.70 15.27
CA GLN A 61 3.38 -1.25 16.33
C GLN A 61 4.20 -1.73 17.55
N PRO A 62 4.57 -0.84 18.48
CA PRO A 62 5.42 -1.16 19.63
C PRO A 62 4.91 -2.33 20.49
N ASN A 63 3.61 -2.41 20.74
CA ASN A 63 3.03 -3.47 21.57
C ASN A 63 3.15 -4.84 20.91
N SER A 64 2.97 -4.93 19.59
CA SER A 64 3.13 -6.19 18.86
C SER A 64 4.57 -6.67 18.88
N ILE A 65 5.56 -5.77 18.78
CA ILE A 65 6.97 -6.14 18.89
C ILE A 65 7.30 -6.63 20.31
N LYS A 66 6.75 -6.00 21.36
CA LYS A 66 6.89 -6.49 22.75
C LYS A 66 6.30 -7.88 22.93
N GLU A 67 5.13 -8.13 22.32
CA GLU A 67 4.48 -9.44 22.39
C GLU A 67 5.28 -10.52 21.65
N VAL A 68 5.81 -10.22 20.45
CA VAL A 68 6.72 -11.13 19.74
C VAL A 68 7.94 -11.48 20.60
N ASN A 69 8.54 -10.47 21.23
CA ASN A 69 9.68 -10.67 22.13
C ASN A 69 9.31 -11.59 23.32
N ASP A 70 8.14 -11.40 23.94
CA ASP A 70 7.66 -12.26 25.01
C ASP A 70 7.37 -13.69 24.53
N ILE A 71 6.77 -13.86 23.36
CA ILE A 71 6.52 -15.18 22.77
C ILE A 71 7.83 -15.95 22.55
N VAL A 72 8.82 -15.31 21.93
CA VAL A 72 10.12 -15.94 21.64
C VAL A 72 10.83 -16.39 22.92
N ASN A 73 10.72 -15.63 24.01
CA ASN A 73 11.43 -15.91 25.26
C ASN A 73 10.66 -16.83 26.22
N ASN A 74 9.33 -16.83 26.19
CA ASN A 74 8.52 -17.47 27.24
C ASN A 74 7.60 -18.59 26.73
N VAL A 75 7.38 -18.72 25.43
CA VAL A 75 6.61 -19.86 24.87
C VAL A 75 7.56 -21.03 24.63
N ALA A 76 7.10 -22.25 24.89
CA ALA A 76 7.89 -23.47 24.68
C ALA A 76 8.37 -23.57 23.23
N LEU A 77 9.64 -23.93 23.03
CA LEU A 77 10.28 -24.01 21.71
C LEU A 77 9.51 -24.88 20.72
N GLU A 78 8.92 -26.00 21.17
CA GLU A 78 8.14 -26.89 20.31
C GLU A 78 6.85 -26.22 19.81
N ASP A 79 6.21 -25.37 20.63
CA ASP A 79 5.04 -24.59 20.21
C ASP A 79 5.43 -23.51 19.19
N GLN A 80 6.60 -22.88 19.36
CA GLN A 80 7.14 -21.91 18.39
C GLN A 80 7.46 -22.60 17.05
N LYS A 81 8.11 -23.77 17.08
CA LYS A 81 8.36 -24.56 15.87
C LYS A 81 7.06 -24.96 15.17
N ALA A 82 6.07 -25.44 15.93
CA ALA A 82 4.76 -25.80 15.37
C ALA A 82 4.06 -24.57 14.73
N TYR A 83 4.22 -23.39 15.32
CA TYR A 83 3.72 -22.12 14.75
C TYR A 83 4.40 -21.78 13.41
N LEU A 84 5.72 -21.86 13.36
CA LEU A 84 6.47 -21.58 12.13
C LEU A 84 6.18 -22.61 11.04
N GLN A 85 6.09 -23.91 11.39
CA GLN A 85 5.72 -24.97 10.45
C GLN A 85 4.31 -24.74 9.88
N TRP A 86 3.37 -24.39 10.73
CA TRP A 86 2.01 -24.04 10.30
C TRP A 86 2.01 -22.89 9.31
N ASN A 87 2.71 -21.80 9.61
CA ASN A 87 2.77 -20.65 8.71
C ASN A 87 3.41 -21.00 7.35
N LEU A 88 4.49 -21.79 7.37
CA LEU A 88 5.13 -22.25 6.13
C LEU A 88 4.17 -23.07 5.26
N ILE A 89 3.49 -24.06 5.85
CA ILE A 89 2.54 -24.91 5.12
C ILE A 89 1.34 -24.09 4.63
N ASN A 90 0.80 -23.24 5.47
CA ASN A 90 -0.34 -22.39 5.14
C ASN A 90 -0.02 -21.44 3.98
N ASN A 91 1.15 -20.80 3.99
CA ASN A 91 1.59 -19.90 2.90
C ASN A 91 1.88 -20.67 1.60
N ALA A 92 2.35 -21.90 1.69
CA ALA A 92 2.62 -22.74 0.53
C ALA A 92 1.37 -23.44 -0.03
N ALA A 93 0.28 -23.51 0.71
CA ALA A 93 -0.87 -24.39 0.43
C ALA A 93 -1.42 -24.22 -1.02
N GLY A 94 -1.51 -22.99 -1.52
CA GLY A 94 -1.94 -22.72 -2.88
C GLY A 94 -1.02 -23.24 -4.00
N CYS A 95 0.21 -23.65 -3.65
CA CYS A 95 1.23 -24.16 -4.57
C CYS A 95 1.52 -25.66 -4.39
N LEU A 96 0.87 -26.31 -3.42
CA LEU A 96 1.04 -27.75 -3.12
C LEU A 96 0.03 -28.60 -3.89
N SER A 97 -0.20 -29.85 -3.41
CA SER A 97 -1.15 -30.78 -4.03
C SER A 97 -2.59 -30.30 -3.96
N ASP A 98 -3.47 -30.92 -4.75
CA ASP A 98 -4.88 -30.52 -4.85
C ASP A 98 -5.61 -30.55 -3.50
N ASP A 99 -5.25 -31.44 -2.57
CA ASP A 99 -5.85 -31.50 -1.24
C ASP A 99 -5.51 -30.26 -0.40
N PHE A 100 -4.27 -29.76 -0.47
CA PHE A 100 -3.89 -28.51 0.18
C PHE A 100 -4.58 -27.30 -0.45
N VAL A 101 -4.62 -27.24 -1.78
CA VAL A 101 -5.32 -26.16 -2.51
C VAL A 101 -6.81 -26.17 -2.17
N ALA A 102 -7.44 -27.35 -2.09
CA ALA A 102 -8.85 -27.48 -1.73
C ALA A 102 -9.09 -27.00 -0.28
N GLN A 103 -8.25 -27.41 0.67
CA GLN A 103 -8.37 -27.01 2.07
C GLN A 103 -8.15 -25.50 2.27
N ASP A 104 -7.18 -24.92 1.58
CA ASP A 104 -6.97 -23.48 1.54
C ASP A 104 -8.22 -22.73 1.06
N PHE A 105 -8.83 -23.20 -0.02
CA PHE A 105 -10.07 -22.61 -0.54
C PHE A 105 -11.27 -22.79 0.39
N GLU A 106 -11.42 -23.95 1.07
CA GLU A 106 -12.50 -24.16 2.03
C GLU A 106 -12.46 -23.12 3.16
N PHE A 107 -11.27 -22.79 3.65
CA PHE A 107 -11.14 -21.81 4.73
C PHE A 107 -11.11 -20.38 4.20
N TYR A 108 -10.11 -20.00 3.41
CA TYR A 108 -9.92 -18.60 2.99
C TYR A 108 -10.89 -18.17 1.88
N GLY A 109 -11.30 -19.10 1.03
CA GLY A 109 -12.27 -18.86 -0.01
C GLY A 109 -13.69 -18.82 0.54
N LYS A 110 -14.17 -19.94 1.09
CA LYS A 110 -15.56 -20.08 1.49
C LYS A 110 -15.85 -19.41 2.83
N VAL A 111 -15.14 -19.80 3.89
CA VAL A 111 -15.44 -19.30 5.25
C VAL A 111 -15.11 -17.82 5.39
N MET A 112 -13.91 -17.40 4.99
CA MET A 112 -13.44 -16.03 5.21
C MET A 112 -13.97 -15.04 4.16
N SER A 113 -14.13 -15.46 2.91
CA SER A 113 -14.49 -14.55 1.80
C SER A 113 -15.85 -14.80 1.18
N GLY A 114 -16.64 -15.81 1.64
CA GLY A 114 -17.98 -16.12 1.14
C GLY A 114 -18.04 -16.62 -0.30
N LYS A 115 -16.90 -17.00 -0.91
CA LYS A 115 -16.84 -17.48 -2.29
C LYS A 115 -17.51 -18.85 -2.40
N GLN A 116 -18.27 -19.07 -3.47
CA GLN A 116 -18.97 -20.32 -3.71
C GLN A 116 -18.10 -21.34 -4.46
N GLU A 117 -17.27 -20.84 -5.39
CA GLU A 117 -16.46 -21.65 -6.30
C GLU A 117 -15.02 -21.15 -6.39
N MET A 118 -14.10 -22.11 -6.53
CA MET A 118 -12.69 -21.81 -6.76
C MET A 118 -12.49 -21.31 -8.20
N LYS A 119 -11.65 -20.28 -8.36
CA LYS A 119 -11.25 -19.85 -9.72
C LYS A 119 -10.58 -20.99 -10.48
N PRO A 120 -10.86 -21.16 -11.79
CA PRO A 120 -10.16 -22.11 -12.65
C PRO A 120 -8.64 -22.00 -12.53
N ARG A 121 -7.91 -23.11 -12.68
CA ARG A 121 -6.45 -23.15 -12.51
C ARG A 121 -5.70 -22.09 -13.32
N TRP A 122 -6.10 -21.87 -14.58
CA TRP A 122 -5.47 -20.86 -15.42
C TRP A 122 -5.59 -19.44 -14.86
N LYS A 123 -6.73 -19.07 -14.25
CA LYS A 123 -6.89 -17.76 -13.62
C LYS A 123 -6.02 -17.62 -12.37
N ARG A 124 -5.87 -18.70 -11.60
CA ARG A 124 -4.97 -18.73 -10.44
C ARG A 124 -3.51 -18.59 -10.88
N ALA A 125 -3.10 -19.31 -11.94
CA ALA A 125 -1.76 -19.20 -12.51
C ALA A 125 -1.46 -17.79 -13.02
N VAL A 126 -2.38 -17.16 -13.74
CA VAL A 126 -2.25 -15.76 -14.18
C VAL A 126 -2.09 -14.82 -12.97
N SER A 127 -2.90 -15.00 -11.92
CA SER A 127 -2.78 -14.18 -10.70
C SER A 127 -1.41 -14.36 -10.03
N THR A 128 -0.84 -15.56 -10.04
CA THR A 128 0.49 -15.82 -9.49
C THR A 128 1.58 -15.14 -10.31
N VAL A 129 1.52 -15.25 -11.64
CA VAL A 129 2.48 -14.56 -12.54
C VAL A 129 2.38 -13.05 -12.38
N ASP A 130 1.16 -12.53 -12.29
CA ASP A 130 0.90 -11.10 -12.05
C ASP A 130 1.48 -10.63 -10.70
N GLY A 131 1.32 -11.41 -9.65
CA GLY A 131 1.88 -11.11 -8.32
C GLY A 131 3.40 -11.21 -8.23
N SER A 132 4.04 -12.06 -9.06
CA SER A 132 5.49 -12.29 -9.00
C SER A 132 6.29 -11.48 -10.03
N LEU A 133 5.68 -11.19 -11.19
CA LEU A 133 6.31 -10.54 -12.35
C LEU A 133 5.44 -9.37 -12.87
N GLY A 134 4.79 -8.67 -11.96
CA GLY A 134 3.70 -7.74 -12.26
C GLY A 134 4.04 -6.67 -13.30
N GLU A 135 5.21 -6.03 -13.23
CA GLU A 135 5.58 -5.03 -14.24
C GLU A 135 5.96 -5.64 -15.58
N ALA A 136 6.51 -6.86 -15.62
CA ALA A 136 6.74 -7.56 -16.89
C ALA A 136 5.42 -7.89 -17.59
N VAL A 137 4.40 -8.33 -16.83
CA VAL A 137 3.02 -8.48 -17.34
C VAL A 137 2.46 -7.12 -17.75
N GLY A 138 2.75 -6.07 -16.98
CA GLY A 138 2.36 -4.70 -17.25
C GLY A 138 2.85 -4.17 -18.59
N GLN A 139 4.08 -4.48 -18.98
CA GLN A 139 4.62 -4.10 -20.30
C GLN A 139 3.77 -4.69 -21.43
N MET A 140 3.46 -5.99 -21.37
CA MET A 140 2.63 -6.67 -22.35
C MET A 140 1.20 -6.11 -22.40
N TYR A 141 0.66 -5.74 -21.22
CA TYR A 141 -0.67 -5.15 -21.12
C TYR A 141 -0.71 -3.77 -21.76
N VAL A 142 0.25 -2.91 -21.43
CA VAL A 142 0.33 -1.53 -21.93
C VAL A 142 0.53 -1.49 -23.44
N GLU A 143 1.45 -2.30 -23.96
CA GLU A 143 1.70 -2.41 -25.40
C GLU A 143 0.41 -2.73 -26.19
N LYS A 144 -0.44 -3.56 -25.63
CA LYS A 144 -1.67 -4.00 -26.29
C LYS A 144 -2.86 -3.08 -26.07
N TYR A 145 -3.01 -2.49 -24.88
CA TYR A 145 -4.27 -1.87 -24.45
C TYR A 145 -4.17 -0.39 -24.06
N PHE A 146 -2.99 0.20 -23.97
CA PHE A 146 -2.86 1.57 -23.51
C PHE A 146 -1.96 2.41 -24.43
N PRO A 147 -2.51 3.04 -25.48
CA PRO A 147 -1.75 3.86 -26.40
C PRO A 147 -1.26 5.18 -25.77
N ALA A 148 -0.13 5.70 -26.26
CA ALA A 148 0.47 6.95 -25.75
C ALA A 148 -0.50 8.15 -25.77
N ALA A 149 -1.38 8.25 -26.76
CA ALA A 149 -2.39 9.30 -26.85
C ALA A 149 -3.39 9.28 -25.67
N ALA A 150 -3.67 8.09 -25.09
CA ALA A 150 -4.48 7.99 -23.89
C ALA A 150 -3.77 8.62 -22.67
N LYS A 151 -2.47 8.40 -22.53
CA LYS A 151 -1.64 9.02 -21.48
C LYS A 151 -1.68 10.55 -21.59
N GLU A 152 -1.49 11.11 -22.78
CA GLU A 152 -1.55 12.56 -23.01
C GLU A 152 -2.91 13.17 -22.66
N ARG A 153 -4.00 12.52 -23.08
CA ARG A 153 -5.35 12.99 -22.75
C ARG A 153 -5.61 12.98 -21.25
N MET A 154 -5.17 11.93 -20.55
CA MET A 154 -5.27 11.84 -19.11
C MET A 154 -4.49 12.93 -18.38
N VAL A 155 -3.29 13.27 -18.84
CA VAL A 155 -2.50 14.40 -18.29
C VAL A 155 -3.32 15.70 -18.35
N GLY A 156 -4.02 15.94 -19.45
CA GLY A 156 -4.91 17.09 -19.61
C GLY A 156 -6.06 17.11 -18.59
N LEU A 157 -6.73 15.96 -18.41
CA LEU A 157 -7.85 15.83 -17.46
C LEU A 157 -7.38 16.06 -16.00
N VAL A 158 -6.26 15.45 -15.62
CA VAL A 158 -5.66 15.63 -14.29
C VAL A 158 -5.32 17.09 -14.03
N LYS A 159 -4.69 17.77 -14.97
CA LYS A 159 -4.32 19.18 -14.85
C LYS A 159 -5.55 20.09 -14.69
N ASN A 160 -6.61 19.84 -15.44
CA ASN A 160 -7.85 20.62 -15.35
C ASN A 160 -8.52 20.43 -13.97
N LEU A 161 -8.57 19.19 -13.48
CA LEU A 161 -9.13 18.89 -12.15
C LEU A 161 -8.26 19.48 -11.03
N GLN A 162 -6.94 19.44 -11.17
CA GLN A 162 -6.01 20.08 -10.23
C GLN A 162 -6.26 21.60 -10.17
N THR A 163 -6.46 22.25 -11.31
CA THR A 163 -6.81 23.68 -11.39
C THR A 163 -8.13 23.97 -10.70
N SER A 164 -9.18 23.18 -11.00
CA SER A 164 -10.50 23.33 -10.39
C SER A 164 -10.47 23.11 -8.86
N LEU A 165 -9.70 22.13 -8.39
CA LEU A 165 -9.53 21.91 -6.95
C LEU A 165 -8.83 23.10 -6.29
N GLY A 166 -7.80 23.66 -6.94
CA GLY A 166 -7.12 24.86 -6.47
C GLY A 166 -8.06 26.07 -6.34
N GLU A 167 -8.97 26.26 -7.30
CA GLU A 167 -10.00 27.30 -7.22
C GLU A 167 -10.98 27.06 -6.07
N ARG A 168 -11.38 25.82 -5.85
CA ARG A 168 -12.23 25.47 -4.71
C ARG A 168 -11.55 25.74 -3.37
N ILE A 169 -10.28 25.36 -3.22
CA ILE A 169 -9.49 25.61 -2.00
C ILE A 169 -9.45 27.12 -1.69
N LYS A 170 -9.19 27.97 -2.69
CA LYS A 170 -9.19 29.44 -2.53
C LYS A 170 -10.52 29.99 -1.98
N ASN A 171 -11.62 29.36 -2.33
CA ASN A 171 -12.99 29.80 -1.98
C ASN A 171 -13.55 29.09 -0.75
N LEU A 172 -12.81 28.26 -0.03
CA LEU A 172 -13.26 27.63 1.22
C LEU A 172 -13.44 28.69 2.33
N ALA A 173 -14.67 28.93 2.75
CA ALA A 173 -14.98 29.94 3.74
C ALA A 173 -14.49 29.58 5.17
N TRP A 174 -14.30 28.32 5.45
CA TRP A 174 -13.92 27.80 6.77
C TRP A 174 -12.40 27.65 6.99
N MET A 175 -11.61 27.77 5.93
CA MET A 175 -10.17 27.60 5.96
C MET A 175 -9.49 28.97 5.94
N SER A 176 -8.52 29.19 6.80
CA SER A 176 -7.70 30.42 6.86
C SER A 176 -6.85 30.59 5.60
N ASP A 177 -6.48 31.82 5.29
CA ASP A 177 -5.64 32.13 4.12
C ASP A 177 -4.25 31.47 4.24
N ALA A 178 -3.70 31.37 5.45
CA ALA A 178 -2.42 30.71 5.70
C ALA A 178 -2.47 29.21 5.35
N THR A 179 -3.54 28.51 5.73
CA THR A 179 -3.73 27.09 5.40
C THR A 179 -4.03 26.91 3.90
N LYS A 180 -4.82 27.81 3.29
CA LYS A 180 -5.06 27.79 1.83
C LYS A 180 -3.76 27.92 1.02
N GLU A 181 -2.85 28.81 1.42
CA GLU A 181 -1.55 28.96 0.77
C GLU A 181 -0.77 27.64 0.79
N LYS A 182 -0.67 26.98 1.94
CA LYS A 182 -0.01 25.67 2.11
C LYS A 182 -0.71 24.56 1.34
N ALA A 183 -2.04 24.54 1.32
CA ALA A 183 -2.82 23.60 0.54
C ALA A 183 -2.56 23.74 -0.96
N LEU A 184 -2.47 24.98 -1.47
CA LEU A 184 -2.16 25.25 -2.87
C LEU A 184 -0.71 24.87 -3.22
N GLU A 185 0.26 25.13 -2.34
CA GLU A 185 1.64 24.65 -2.50
C GLU A 185 1.67 23.12 -2.61
N LYS A 186 0.97 22.43 -1.72
CA LYS A 186 0.91 20.97 -1.73
C LYS A 186 0.26 20.43 -2.99
N LEU A 187 -0.87 21.00 -3.41
CA LEU A 187 -1.55 20.64 -4.65
C LEU A 187 -0.65 20.84 -5.88
N ALA A 188 0.11 21.93 -5.92
CA ALA A 188 1.00 22.25 -7.04
C ALA A 188 2.20 21.27 -7.15
N THR A 189 2.56 20.61 -6.06
CA THR A 189 3.70 19.69 -6.00
C THR A 189 3.30 18.21 -6.10
N PHE A 190 2.05 17.91 -6.44
CA PHE A 190 1.62 16.53 -6.66
C PHE A 190 2.47 15.87 -7.75
N HIS A 191 3.10 14.76 -7.41
CA HIS A 191 3.75 13.89 -8.39
C HIS A 191 2.67 13.04 -9.07
N VAL A 192 2.51 13.18 -10.38
CA VAL A 192 1.41 12.56 -11.14
C VAL A 192 1.93 11.40 -11.98
N LYS A 193 1.44 10.20 -11.69
CA LYS A 193 1.77 8.95 -12.39
C LYS A 193 0.57 8.47 -13.20
N ILE A 194 0.74 8.30 -14.51
CA ILE A 194 -0.34 7.92 -15.44
C ILE A 194 0.08 6.76 -16.33
N GLY A 195 -0.72 5.71 -16.34
CA GLY A 195 -0.63 4.57 -17.23
C GLY A 195 0.41 3.55 -16.81
N TYR A 196 1.67 3.89 -16.88
CA TYR A 196 2.79 2.99 -16.64
C TYR A 196 4.07 3.77 -16.28
N PRO A 197 5.05 3.10 -15.59
CA PRO A 197 6.32 3.74 -15.20
C PRO A 197 7.20 4.02 -16.43
N ASP A 198 7.97 5.11 -16.37
CA ASP A 198 8.91 5.46 -17.43
C ASP A 198 10.12 4.50 -17.45
N LYS A 199 10.46 3.91 -16.30
CA LYS A 199 11.49 2.88 -16.15
C LYS A 199 10.87 1.63 -15.56
N TRP A 200 10.92 0.55 -16.32
CA TRP A 200 10.42 -0.76 -15.90
C TRP A 200 11.35 -1.45 -14.91
N LYS A 201 10.78 -2.23 -13.99
CA LYS A 201 11.53 -3.08 -13.07
C LYS A 201 12.33 -4.14 -13.85
N ASP A 202 13.59 -4.31 -13.52
CA ASP A 202 14.47 -5.27 -14.18
C ASP A 202 14.43 -6.62 -13.44
N TYR A 203 13.81 -7.61 -14.06
CA TYR A 203 13.73 -8.99 -13.57
C TYR A 203 14.85 -9.90 -14.05
N SER A 204 15.90 -9.38 -14.72
CA SER A 204 16.96 -10.20 -15.33
C SER A 204 17.74 -11.07 -14.33
N SER A 205 17.79 -10.66 -13.07
CA SER A 205 18.44 -11.43 -12.00
C SER A 205 17.51 -12.48 -11.34
N LEU A 206 16.20 -12.47 -11.66
CA LEU A 206 15.27 -13.47 -11.15
C LEU A 206 15.31 -14.73 -11.99
N GLU A 207 15.76 -15.83 -11.40
CA GLU A 207 15.84 -17.13 -12.06
C GLU A 207 14.52 -17.91 -11.94
N ILE A 208 13.93 -18.28 -13.06
CA ILE A 208 12.77 -19.17 -13.13
C ILE A 208 13.21 -20.50 -13.76
N LYS A 209 12.87 -21.63 -13.11
CA LYS A 209 13.29 -22.99 -13.51
C LYS A 209 12.09 -23.89 -13.75
N ASP A 210 12.29 -24.92 -14.57
CA ASP A 210 11.35 -26.03 -14.79
C ASP A 210 11.63 -27.14 -13.75
N ASP A 211 11.48 -26.78 -12.48
CA ASP A 211 11.71 -27.71 -11.34
C ASP A 211 10.44 -27.86 -10.50
N SER A 212 10.03 -26.81 -9.79
CA SER A 212 8.89 -26.84 -8.88
C SER A 212 8.18 -25.50 -8.89
N TYR A 213 6.84 -25.53 -8.86
CA TYR A 213 6.02 -24.34 -8.75
C TYR A 213 6.35 -23.55 -7.48
N TRP A 214 6.39 -24.25 -6.34
CA TRP A 214 6.76 -23.64 -5.05
C TRP A 214 8.17 -23.01 -5.09
N ALA A 215 9.16 -23.73 -5.64
CA ALA A 215 10.51 -23.20 -5.71
C ALA A 215 10.62 -21.91 -6.55
N ASN A 216 9.82 -21.77 -7.62
CA ASN A 216 9.75 -20.53 -8.37
C ASN A 216 9.11 -19.39 -7.56
N ILE A 217 8.06 -19.67 -6.78
CA ILE A 217 7.47 -18.69 -5.88
C ILE A 217 8.47 -18.24 -4.80
N GLU A 218 9.23 -19.18 -4.21
CA GLU A 218 10.27 -18.84 -3.24
C GLU A 218 11.37 -17.95 -3.86
N ARG A 219 11.83 -18.26 -5.07
CA ARG A 219 12.81 -17.43 -5.80
C ARG A 219 12.28 -16.02 -6.06
N ALA A 220 11.01 -15.91 -6.48
CA ALA A 220 10.37 -14.62 -6.70
C ALA A 220 10.23 -13.81 -5.39
N ASN A 221 9.81 -14.46 -4.30
CA ASN A 221 9.70 -13.82 -2.99
C ASN A 221 11.07 -13.40 -2.43
N GLN A 222 12.10 -14.21 -2.58
CA GLN A 222 13.46 -13.89 -2.18
C GLN A 222 14.02 -12.71 -2.99
N TRP A 223 13.75 -12.68 -4.27
CA TRP A 223 14.14 -11.59 -5.15
C TRP A 223 13.45 -10.26 -4.76
N GLU A 224 12.13 -10.29 -4.56
CA GLU A 224 11.36 -9.11 -4.13
C GLU A 224 11.82 -8.62 -2.75
N HIS A 225 12.10 -9.54 -1.83
CA HIS A 225 12.64 -9.22 -0.52
C HIS A 225 14.03 -8.56 -0.63
N ALA A 226 14.91 -9.07 -1.49
CA ALA A 226 16.23 -8.47 -1.72
C ALA A 226 16.11 -7.05 -2.30
N GLU A 227 15.20 -6.82 -3.25
CA GLU A 227 14.91 -5.50 -3.80
C GLU A 227 14.40 -4.52 -2.70
N MET A 228 13.52 -5.00 -1.82
CA MET A 228 13.04 -4.21 -0.68
C MET A 228 14.17 -3.84 0.28
N ILE A 229 15.00 -4.81 0.68
CA ILE A 229 16.14 -4.59 1.58
C ILE A 229 17.16 -3.63 0.96
N ALA A 230 17.39 -3.74 -0.34
CA ALA A 230 18.32 -2.86 -1.06
C ALA A 230 17.95 -1.36 -1.04
N LYS A 231 16.72 -1.02 -0.66
CA LYS A 231 16.25 0.37 -0.49
C LYS A 231 16.67 0.97 0.86
N ALA A 232 16.99 0.14 1.85
CA ALA A 232 17.32 0.62 3.19
C ALA A 232 18.53 1.58 3.16
N GLY A 233 18.40 2.72 3.85
CA GLY A 233 19.41 3.77 3.89
C GLY A 233 19.57 4.60 2.61
N LYS A 234 18.76 4.36 1.58
CA LYS A 234 18.73 5.16 0.35
C LYS A 234 17.64 6.24 0.40
N PRO A 235 17.79 7.34 -0.36
CA PRO A 235 16.69 8.27 -0.57
C PRO A 235 15.46 7.59 -1.16
N VAL A 236 14.27 8.13 -0.84
CA VAL A 236 13.00 7.65 -1.40
C VAL A 236 13.01 7.81 -2.92
N ASP A 237 12.75 6.73 -3.65
CA ASP A 237 12.54 6.76 -5.09
C ASP A 237 11.08 7.17 -5.37
N LYS A 238 10.89 8.41 -5.83
CA LYS A 238 9.56 8.94 -6.16
C LYS A 238 9.01 8.38 -7.49
N ASP A 239 9.84 7.73 -8.29
CA ASP A 239 9.41 7.13 -9.56
C ASP A 239 8.93 5.69 -9.41
N GLU A 240 9.13 5.07 -8.24
CA GLU A 240 8.64 3.74 -7.94
C GLU A 240 7.11 3.68 -7.91
N TRP A 241 6.53 2.71 -8.62
CA TRP A 241 5.09 2.47 -8.63
C TRP A 241 4.69 1.44 -7.57
N LEU A 242 3.61 1.73 -6.82
CA LEU A 242 3.07 0.83 -5.80
C LEU A 242 1.99 -0.11 -6.35
N MET A 243 1.54 0.11 -7.59
CA MET A 243 0.59 -0.74 -8.31
C MET A 243 1.14 -1.03 -9.69
N THR A 244 0.85 -2.24 -10.20
CA THR A 244 1.20 -2.61 -11.58
C THR A 244 0.30 -1.90 -12.59
N PRO A 245 0.76 -1.68 -13.84
CA PRO A 245 -0.02 -0.98 -14.86
C PRO A 245 -1.38 -1.61 -15.19
N GLN A 246 -1.53 -2.93 -15.05
CA GLN A 246 -2.79 -3.65 -15.29
C GLN A 246 -3.77 -3.61 -14.11
N THR A 247 -3.41 -2.99 -12.99
CA THR A 247 -4.28 -2.88 -11.82
C THR A 247 -5.46 -1.94 -12.11
N VAL A 248 -6.68 -2.42 -11.83
CA VAL A 248 -7.90 -1.60 -11.93
C VAL A 248 -8.13 -0.91 -10.59
N ASN A 249 -7.32 0.09 -10.32
CA ASN A 249 -7.38 0.93 -9.14
C ASN A 249 -6.56 2.21 -9.35
N ALA A 250 -6.57 3.10 -8.35
CA ALA A 250 -5.73 4.29 -8.25
C ALA A 250 -5.24 4.45 -6.81
N TYR A 251 -4.32 5.37 -6.55
CA TYR A 251 -3.91 5.68 -5.18
C TYR A 251 -3.34 7.10 -5.05
N TYR A 252 -3.46 7.64 -3.83
CA TYR A 252 -2.64 8.73 -3.32
C TYR A 252 -1.64 8.19 -2.29
N ASN A 253 -0.37 8.58 -2.39
CA ASN A 253 0.65 8.25 -1.39
C ASN A 253 1.10 9.53 -0.67
N PRO A 254 0.80 9.70 0.62
CA PRO A 254 1.14 10.92 1.36
C PRO A 254 2.65 11.09 1.56
N THR A 255 3.44 10.00 1.61
CA THR A 255 4.88 10.06 1.88
C THR A 255 5.70 10.55 0.68
N THR A 256 5.14 10.50 -0.52
CA THR A 256 5.74 11.02 -1.76
C THR A 256 4.94 12.17 -2.37
N ASN A 257 3.77 12.48 -1.79
CA ASN A 257 2.79 13.45 -2.30
C ASN A 257 2.42 13.16 -3.76
N GLU A 258 2.05 11.91 -4.06
CA GLU A 258 1.77 11.44 -5.42
C GLU A 258 0.36 10.89 -5.60
N ILE A 259 -0.16 11.07 -6.82
CA ILE A 259 -1.37 10.40 -7.31
C ILE A 259 -1.01 9.50 -8.48
N CYS A 260 -1.55 8.28 -8.49
CA CYS A 260 -1.23 7.29 -9.52
C CYS A 260 -2.50 6.68 -10.12
N PHE A 261 -2.53 6.62 -11.44
CA PHE A 261 -3.62 6.05 -12.23
C PHE A 261 -3.06 5.02 -13.21
N PRO A 262 -2.98 3.73 -12.82
CA PRO A 262 -2.52 2.65 -13.70
C PRO A 262 -3.37 2.51 -14.98
N ALA A 263 -2.78 2.00 -16.05
CA ALA A 263 -3.47 1.79 -17.32
C ALA A 263 -4.73 0.93 -17.21
N GLY A 264 -4.78 0.03 -16.22
CA GLY A 264 -5.91 -0.86 -15.98
C GLY A 264 -7.22 -0.14 -15.64
N ILE A 265 -7.17 0.95 -14.86
CA ILE A 265 -8.36 1.76 -14.57
C ILE A 265 -8.66 2.76 -15.70
N LEU A 266 -7.69 3.05 -16.56
CA LEU A 266 -7.84 3.97 -17.68
C LEU A 266 -8.45 3.26 -18.90
N GLN A 267 -9.48 2.49 -18.67
CA GLN A 267 -10.26 1.70 -19.64
C GLN A 267 -11.75 1.90 -19.38
N TYR A 268 -12.57 1.56 -20.39
CA TYR A 268 -14.03 1.56 -20.21
C TYR A 268 -14.44 0.65 -19.02
N PRO A 269 -15.35 1.05 -18.13
CA PRO A 269 -16.24 2.23 -18.22
C PRO A 269 -15.67 3.50 -17.54
N PHE A 270 -14.46 3.50 -16.98
CA PHE A 270 -13.90 4.65 -16.28
C PHE A 270 -13.37 5.71 -17.24
N PHE A 271 -12.69 5.28 -18.30
CA PHE A 271 -12.10 6.17 -19.30
C PHE A 271 -12.32 5.61 -20.72
N ASP A 272 -12.71 6.48 -21.64
CA ASP A 272 -12.75 6.16 -23.06
C ASP A 272 -12.07 7.29 -23.86
N MET A 273 -11.02 6.93 -24.60
CA MET A 273 -10.26 7.88 -25.39
C MET A 273 -11.10 8.54 -26.50
N ASN A 274 -12.16 7.88 -26.96
CA ASN A 274 -13.02 8.35 -28.04
C ASN A 274 -14.30 9.03 -27.55
N ALA A 275 -14.61 8.97 -26.24
CA ALA A 275 -15.76 9.64 -25.67
C ALA A 275 -15.51 11.17 -25.53
N ASP A 276 -16.59 11.92 -25.36
CA ASP A 276 -16.47 13.33 -25.04
C ASP A 276 -15.92 13.57 -23.62
N ASP A 277 -15.51 14.81 -23.36
CA ASP A 277 -14.93 15.17 -22.07
C ASP A 277 -15.94 15.06 -20.92
N ALA A 278 -17.23 15.32 -21.17
CA ALA A 278 -18.27 15.23 -20.14
C ALA A 278 -18.39 13.79 -19.61
N PHE A 279 -18.31 12.79 -20.49
CA PHE A 279 -18.29 11.39 -20.09
C PHE A 279 -17.04 11.10 -19.21
N ASN A 280 -15.85 11.48 -19.68
CA ASN A 280 -14.62 11.19 -18.95
C ASN A 280 -14.52 11.94 -17.61
N TYR A 281 -14.99 13.20 -17.53
CA TYR A 281 -15.07 13.89 -16.25
C TYR A 281 -16.10 13.27 -15.29
N GLY A 282 -17.22 12.75 -15.80
CA GLY A 282 -18.24 12.07 -15.00
C GLY A 282 -17.82 10.67 -14.52
N ALA A 283 -16.82 10.06 -15.16
CA ALA A 283 -16.31 8.72 -14.86
C ALA A 283 -14.93 8.79 -14.20
N ILE A 284 -13.83 8.78 -14.97
CA ILE A 284 -12.47 8.81 -14.41
C ILE A 284 -12.19 10.11 -13.64
N GLY A 285 -12.84 11.20 -14.00
CA GLY A 285 -12.70 12.47 -13.28
C GLY A 285 -13.13 12.39 -11.81
N VAL A 286 -14.11 11.55 -11.47
CA VAL A 286 -14.49 11.27 -10.08
C VAL A 286 -13.35 10.57 -9.34
N VAL A 287 -12.71 9.59 -9.96
CA VAL A 287 -11.56 8.88 -9.39
C VAL A 287 -10.38 9.84 -9.20
N ILE A 288 -10.08 10.68 -10.20
CA ILE A 288 -9.00 11.67 -10.12
C ILE A 288 -9.24 12.64 -8.95
N GLY A 289 -10.48 13.15 -8.83
CA GLY A 289 -10.87 14.03 -7.73
C GLY A 289 -10.76 13.35 -6.37
N HIS A 290 -11.14 12.07 -6.28
CA HIS A 290 -10.99 11.24 -5.08
C HIS A 290 -9.53 11.16 -4.64
N GLU A 291 -8.62 10.75 -5.53
CA GLU A 291 -7.19 10.64 -5.19
C GLU A 291 -6.57 12.00 -4.83
N MET A 292 -6.93 13.07 -5.52
CA MET A 292 -6.47 14.42 -5.16
C MET A 292 -6.94 14.84 -3.78
N THR A 293 -8.18 14.51 -3.39
CA THR A 293 -8.73 14.88 -2.08
C THR A 293 -8.09 14.13 -0.93
N HIS A 294 -7.53 12.94 -1.17
CA HIS A 294 -6.73 12.23 -0.17
C HIS A 294 -5.52 13.03 0.33
N GLY A 295 -4.97 13.94 -0.47
CA GLY A 295 -3.91 14.85 0.00
C GLY A 295 -4.34 15.81 1.11
N PHE A 296 -5.66 15.98 1.32
CA PHE A 296 -6.27 16.96 2.21
C PHE A 296 -7.31 16.36 3.16
N ASP A 297 -7.50 15.03 3.16
CA ASP A 297 -8.40 14.32 4.07
C ASP A 297 -7.82 14.21 5.50
N ASP A 298 -8.48 13.44 6.37
CA ASP A 298 -8.07 13.22 7.76
C ASP A 298 -6.64 12.67 7.91
N GLN A 299 -6.18 11.91 6.91
CA GLN A 299 -4.84 11.32 6.87
C GLN A 299 -3.85 12.22 6.13
N GLY A 300 -4.17 12.58 4.88
CA GLY A 300 -3.27 13.28 4.00
C GLY A 300 -2.93 14.69 4.48
N ARG A 301 -3.86 15.37 5.17
CA ARG A 301 -3.61 16.69 5.76
C ARG A 301 -2.46 16.72 6.77
N GLN A 302 -2.10 15.57 7.35
CA GLN A 302 -1.04 15.45 8.32
C GLN A 302 0.37 15.35 7.71
N TYR A 303 0.46 15.26 6.37
CA TYR A 303 1.71 15.23 5.64
C TYR A 303 1.90 16.52 4.84
N ASP A 304 3.10 17.09 4.89
CA ASP A 304 3.43 18.26 4.10
C ASP A 304 3.66 17.94 2.61
N LYS A 305 3.92 18.96 1.81
CA LYS A 305 4.17 18.84 0.36
C LYS A 305 5.38 17.99 -0.01
N ASP A 306 6.28 17.76 0.92
CA ASP A 306 7.51 16.98 0.72
C ASP A 306 7.36 15.53 1.21
N GLY A 307 6.19 15.19 1.78
CA GLY A 307 5.86 13.85 2.29
C GLY A 307 6.27 13.60 3.74
N ASN A 308 6.65 14.64 4.48
CA ASN A 308 6.97 14.53 5.89
C ASN A 308 5.69 14.56 6.73
N LEU A 309 5.63 13.73 7.78
CA LEU A 309 4.58 13.78 8.78
C LEU A 309 4.76 15.05 9.62
N LYS A 310 4.11 16.10 9.20
CA LYS A 310 4.23 17.44 9.77
C LYS A 310 2.91 18.18 9.61
N ASP A 311 2.32 18.57 10.72
CA ASP A 311 1.12 19.40 10.71
C ASP A 311 1.45 20.80 10.15
N TRP A 312 0.70 21.21 9.14
CA TRP A 312 0.84 22.50 8.47
C TRP A 312 -0.45 23.32 8.50
N TRP A 313 -1.50 22.78 9.13
CA TRP A 313 -2.77 23.45 9.36
C TRP A 313 -2.71 24.30 10.62
N THR A 314 -3.55 25.33 10.69
CA THR A 314 -3.79 25.99 11.97
C THR A 314 -4.67 25.12 12.87
N GLU A 315 -4.55 25.24 14.19
CA GLU A 315 -5.41 24.50 15.14
C GLU A 315 -6.90 24.76 14.89
N GLU A 316 -7.26 25.99 14.52
CA GLU A 316 -8.64 26.37 14.20
C GLU A 316 -9.11 25.67 12.92
N ASP A 317 -8.30 25.63 11.88
CA ASP A 317 -8.65 24.95 10.63
C ASP A 317 -8.78 23.43 10.81
N ALA A 318 -7.91 22.83 11.60
CA ALA A 318 -8.00 21.42 11.95
C ALA A 318 -9.33 21.11 12.67
N LYS A 319 -9.70 21.93 13.66
CA LYS A 319 -10.99 21.81 14.36
C LYS A 319 -12.17 21.99 13.41
N ASN A 320 -12.13 23.03 12.55
CA ASN A 320 -13.15 23.28 11.54
C ASN A 320 -13.33 22.10 10.58
N PHE A 321 -12.26 21.42 10.22
CA PHE A 321 -12.30 20.22 9.40
C PHE A 321 -12.97 19.06 10.15
N GLU A 322 -12.56 18.80 11.39
CA GLU A 322 -13.10 17.72 12.24
C GLU A 322 -14.61 17.88 12.49
N GLU A 323 -15.05 19.10 12.78
CA GLU A 323 -16.51 19.40 12.95
C GLU A 323 -17.31 19.08 11.69
N ARG A 324 -16.76 19.32 10.50
CA ARG A 324 -17.40 18.98 9.22
C ARG A 324 -17.37 17.49 8.94
N ALA A 325 -16.24 16.83 9.22
CA ALA A 325 -16.11 15.39 9.07
C ALA A 325 -17.09 14.63 9.99
N GLN A 326 -17.31 15.15 11.21
CA GLN A 326 -18.24 14.57 12.17
C GLN A 326 -19.69 14.50 11.66
N VAL A 327 -20.10 15.40 10.78
CA VAL A 327 -21.42 15.34 10.13
C VAL A 327 -21.58 14.04 9.33
N MET A 328 -20.52 13.65 8.60
CA MET A 328 -20.53 12.41 7.82
C MET A 328 -20.49 11.18 8.75
N VAL A 329 -19.63 11.21 9.76
CA VAL A 329 -19.55 10.13 10.76
C VAL A 329 -20.93 9.91 11.39
N ASN A 330 -21.57 10.95 11.91
CA ASN A 330 -22.89 10.86 12.54
C ASN A 330 -23.97 10.35 11.57
N PHE A 331 -23.87 10.72 10.29
CA PHE A 331 -24.80 10.23 9.26
C PHE A 331 -24.65 8.72 9.07
N PHE A 332 -23.42 8.23 8.86
CA PHE A 332 -23.19 6.80 8.65
C PHE A 332 -23.41 5.96 9.91
N ASP A 333 -23.11 6.48 11.10
CA ASP A 333 -23.42 5.81 12.37
C ASP A 333 -24.94 5.68 12.61
N SER A 334 -25.76 6.47 11.93
CA SER A 334 -27.22 6.39 12.00
C SER A 334 -27.83 5.35 11.07
N ILE A 335 -27.04 4.72 10.21
CA ILE A 335 -27.49 3.68 9.28
C ILE A 335 -27.34 2.33 9.98
N GLU A 336 -28.48 1.67 10.26
CA GLU A 336 -28.55 0.33 10.85
C GLU A 336 -28.20 -0.79 9.85
#